data_8b3c0d3c26cba280834c85c2282f1092
#
_entry.id   8b3c0d3c26cba280834c85c2282f1092
#
_cell.length_a   1.000
_cell.length_b   1.000
_cell.length_c   1.000
_cell.angle_alpha   90.00
_cell.angle_beta   90.00
_cell.angle_gamma   90.00
#
_symmetry.space_group_name_H-M   'P 1'
#
loop_
_entity.id
_entity.type
_entity.pdbx_description
1 polymer ?
#
loop_
_entity_poly.entity_id
_entity_poly.type
_entity_poly.pdbx_seq_one_letter_code
_entity_poly.pdbx_strand_id
1 'polypeptide(L)'
;MPNVIELAKAYVPLLDEVYQMASVTSVLDGASELMQPGANANEIVIPKISMDGLGDYSRNSGYVNGDVTLTNETVRCNFDRGRMFNVDVMDDLESAGIAFGRLSGEFIRTKVAPEIDAFRFATYCGIPGIGSDSGDLTTGANIITALRKAAQAMDNAEVPADQRYLFLTPYLHGLIQDMDTRSEERR
;
A
#
# COMPACT_ATOMS: atom_id res chain seq x y z
N MET A 1 2.00 -30.15 -25.86
CA MET A 1 0.83 -29.36 -25.41
C MET A 1 1.24 -27.88 -25.40
N PRO A 2 0.91 -27.07 -26.41
CA PRO A 2 1.45 -25.70 -26.51
C PRO A 2 0.61 -24.60 -25.85
N ASN A 3 -0.56 -24.87 -25.28
CA ASN A 3 -1.51 -23.82 -24.89
C ASN A 3 -1.47 -23.38 -23.43
N VAL A 4 -0.62 -23.98 -22.59
CA VAL A 4 -0.59 -23.71 -21.14
C VAL A 4 0.03 -22.33 -20.83
N ILE A 5 0.95 -21.86 -21.67
CA ILE A 5 1.69 -20.60 -21.43
C ILE A 5 0.88 -19.36 -21.84
N GLU A 6 0.08 -19.45 -22.89
CA GLU A 6 -0.78 -18.32 -23.32
C GLU A 6 -1.98 -18.12 -22.39
N LEU A 7 -2.57 -19.21 -21.89
CA LEU A 7 -3.63 -19.14 -20.87
C LEU A 7 -3.14 -18.53 -19.56
N ALA A 8 -1.94 -18.83 -19.12
CA ALA A 8 -1.37 -18.26 -17.91
C ALA A 8 -1.16 -16.73 -18.03
N LYS A 9 -0.69 -16.24 -19.19
CA LYS A 9 -0.50 -14.79 -19.43
C LYS A 9 -1.81 -14.00 -19.46
N ALA A 10 -2.89 -14.61 -19.94
CA ALA A 10 -4.22 -13.96 -19.97
C ALA A 10 -4.88 -13.92 -18.58
N TYR A 11 -4.50 -14.81 -17.67
CA TYR A 11 -5.11 -14.93 -16.35
C TYR A 11 -4.54 -13.95 -15.31
N VAL A 12 -3.25 -13.59 -15.42
CA VAL A 12 -2.56 -12.73 -14.45
C VAL A 12 -3.25 -11.37 -14.29
N PRO A 13 -3.62 -10.63 -15.34
CA PRO A 13 -4.31 -9.35 -15.19
C PRO A 13 -5.65 -9.43 -14.46
N LEU A 14 -6.43 -10.51 -14.70
CA LEU A 14 -7.70 -10.72 -14.02
C LEU A 14 -7.52 -10.99 -12.52
N LEU A 15 -6.49 -11.72 -12.16
CA LEU A 15 -6.16 -12.01 -10.77
C LEU A 15 -5.65 -10.77 -10.04
N ASP A 16 -4.90 -9.93 -10.73
CA ASP A 16 -4.42 -8.65 -10.22
C ASP A 16 -5.59 -7.66 -9.98
N GLU A 17 -6.55 -7.60 -10.89
CA GLU A 17 -7.78 -6.83 -10.72
C GLU A 17 -8.58 -7.27 -9.48
N VAL A 18 -8.74 -8.58 -9.29
CA VAL A 18 -9.41 -9.14 -8.09
C VAL A 18 -8.66 -8.77 -6.82
N TYR A 19 -7.33 -8.80 -6.84
CA TYR A 19 -6.50 -8.38 -5.72
C TYR A 19 -6.68 -6.88 -5.42
N GLN A 20 -6.58 -6.01 -6.40
CA GLN A 20 -6.73 -4.56 -6.24
C GLN A 20 -8.10 -4.18 -5.67
N MET A 21 -9.16 -4.87 -6.08
CA MET A 21 -10.51 -4.66 -5.53
C MET A 21 -10.67 -5.16 -4.09
N ALA A 22 -9.94 -6.18 -3.69
CA ALA A 22 -10.07 -6.83 -2.39
C ALA A 22 -9.14 -6.26 -1.32
N SER A 23 -7.97 -5.73 -1.72
CA SER A 23 -6.97 -5.21 -0.80
C SER A 23 -7.29 -3.78 -0.35
N VAL A 24 -7.34 -3.55 0.95
CA VAL A 24 -7.53 -2.22 1.55
C VAL A 24 -6.29 -1.35 1.36
N THR A 25 -5.10 -1.96 1.32
CA THR A 25 -3.83 -1.24 1.18
C THR A 25 -3.41 -1.00 -0.26
N SER A 26 -4.20 -1.43 -1.26
CA SER A 26 -3.88 -1.22 -2.69
C SER A 26 -3.72 0.26 -3.07
N VAL A 27 -4.40 1.17 -2.35
CA VAL A 27 -4.25 2.63 -2.53
C VAL A 27 -2.83 3.14 -2.21
N LEU A 28 -2.02 2.36 -1.49
CA LEU A 28 -0.64 2.68 -1.15
C LEU A 28 0.36 2.11 -2.16
N ASP A 29 -0.10 1.41 -3.19
CA ASP A 29 0.77 0.88 -4.23
C ASP A 29 1.37 2.04 -5.02
N GLY A 30 2.70 2.14 -4.98
CA GLY A 30 3.45 3.17 -5.68
C GLY A 30 3.54 2.90 -7.18
N ALA A 31 4.04 3.89 -7.92
CA ALA A 31 4.28 3.75 -9.36
C ALA A 31 5.36 2.68 -9.61
N SER A 32 4.95 1.54 -10.13
CA SER A 32 5.85 0.43 -10.48
C SER A 32 6.88 0.80 -11.56
N GLU A 33 6.60 1.85 -12.33
CA GLU A 33 7.47 2.35 -13.40
C GLU A 33 8.84 2.85 -12.92
N LEU A 34 8.93 3.27 -11.64
CA LEU A 34 10.18 3.74 -11.04
C LEU A 34 11.01 2.61 -10.42
N MET A 35 10.47 1.41 -10.35
CA MET A 35 11.14 0.25 -9.79
C MET A 35 11.90 -0.50 -10.89
N GLN A 36 13.19 -0.74 -10.65
CA GLN A 36 14.01 -1.55 -11.54
C GLN A 36 14.30 -2.91 -10.89
N PRO A 37 14.29 -4.00 -11.68
CA PRO A 37 14.72 -5.29 -11.17
C PRO A 37 16.19 -5.21 -10.73
N GLY A 38 16.49 -5.77 -9.56
CA GLY A 38 17.86 -5.88 -9.05
C GLY A 38 18.68 -6.94 -9.77
N ALA A 39 19.90 -7.12 -9.33
CA ALA A 39 20.80 -8.16 -9.86
C ALA A 39 20.32 -9.58 -9.50
N ASN A 40 19.58 -9.72 -8.40
CA ASN A 40 18.99 -10.98 -7.95
C ASN A 40 17.47 -10.96 -8.12
N ALA A 41 16.87 -12.14 -8.27
CA ALA A 41 15.43 -12.29 -8.52
C ALA A 41 14.49 -11.67 -7.46
N ASN A 42 15.00 -11.51 -6.21
CA ASN A 42 14.21 -10.98 -5.07
C ASN A 42 14.67 -9.58 -4.66
N GLU A 43 15.30 -8.83 -5.55
CA GLU A 43 15.79 -7.49 -5.26
C GLU A 43 15.14 -6.47 -6.19
N ILE A 44 14.72 -5.35 -5.59
CA ILE A 44 14.19 -4.19 -6.30
C ILE A 44 15.12 -3.01 -6.03
N VAL A 45 15.49 -2.30 -7.07
CA VAL A 45 16.34 -1.10 -6.99
C VAL A 45 15.47 0.13 -7.15
N ILE A 46 15.55 1.04 -6.17
CA ILE A 46 14.83 2.29 -6.16
C ILE A 46 15.84 3.43 -6.26
N PRO A 47 15.85 4.18 -7.38
CA PRO A 47 16.73 5.34 -7.51
C PRO A 47 16.24 6.50 -6.63
N LYS A 48 17.14 7.09 -5.85
CA LYS A 48 16.91 8.28 -5.03
C LYS A 48 17.79 9.41 -5.52
N ILE A 49 17.17 10.57 -5.76
CA ILE A 49 17.86 11.80 -6.16
C ILE A 49 17.83 12.76 -4.98
N SER A 50 18.98 13.27 -4.60
CA SER A 50 19.16 14.40 -3.68
C SER A 50 19.85 15.54 -4.41
N MET A 51 19.41 16.77 -4.19
CA MET A 51 19.96 17.96 -4.80
C MET A 51 20.01 19.10 -3.80
N ASP A 52 20.96 20.01 -3.99
CA ASP A 52 21.04 21.22 -3.20
C ASP A 52 19.89 22.16 -3.49
N GLY A 53 19.47 22.92 -2.47
CA GLY A 53 18.45 23.95 -2.59
C GLY A 53 18.92 25.19 -3.36
N LEU A 54 18.05 26.19 -3.42
CA LEU A 54 18.39 27.46 -4.06
C LEU A 54 19.50 28.19 -3.27
N GLY A 55 20.51 28.66 -3.98
CA GLY A 55 21.55 29.52 -3.45
C GLY A 55 21.34 30.98 -3.83
N ASP A 56 21.99 31.87 -3.09
CA ASP A 56 21.94 33.31 -3.34
C ASP A 56 22.59 33.66 -4.68
N TYR A 57 21.87 34.42 -5.50
CA TYR A 57 22.40 34.97 -6.73
C TYR A 57 23.16 36.29 -6.48
N SER A 58 24.38 36.37 -6.99
CA SER A 58 25.14 37.61 -7.01
C SER A 58 25.39 38.07 -8.43
N ARG A 59 25.10 39.35 -8.71
CA ARG A 59 25.35 39.97 -10.02
C ARG A 59 26.84 39.92 -10.43
N ASN A 60 27.74 39.84 -9.48
CA ASN A 60 29.20 39.85 -9.72
C ASN A 60 29.78 38.45 -9.87
N SER A 61 29.27 37.44 -9.13
CA SER A 61 29.75 36.06 -9.11
C SER A 61 28.83 35.04 -9.82
N GLY A 62 27.63 35.47 -10.23
CA GLY A 62 26.68 34.59 -10.90
C GLY A 62 25.93 33.67 -9.95
N TYR A 63 25.59 32.49 -10.44
CA TYR A 63 24.91 31.43 -9.68
C TYR A 63 25.92 30.58 -8.90
N VAL A 64 25.51 30.13 -7.74
CA VAL A 64 26.28 29.14 -6.96
C VAL A 64 26.06 27.76 -7.57
N ASN A 65 27.14 26.98 -7.72
CA ASN A 65 27.03 25.60 -8.19
C ASN A 65 26.40 24.75 -7.09
N GLY A 66 25.42 23.94 -7.49
CA GLY A 66 24.81 22.95 -6.61
C GLY A 66 25.23 21.54 -7.01
N ASP A 67 25.22 20.63 -6.05
CA ASP A 67 25.53 19.23 -6.26
C ASP A 67 24.24 18.40 -6.39
N VAL A 68 24.27 17.41 -7.27
CA VAL A 68 23.21 16.41 -7.45
C VAL A 68 23.78 15.04 -7.16
N THR A 69 23.17 14.34 -6.21
CA THR A 69 23.57 12.98 -5.85
C THR A 69 22.46 11.99 -6.23
N LEU A 70 22.78 11.02 -7.07
CA LEU A 70 21.92 9.89 -7.39
C LEU A 70 22.40 8.66 -6.64
N THR A 71 21.57 8.13 -5.75
CA THR A 71 21.84 6.90 -5.01
C THR A 71 20.80 5.85 -5.32
N ASN A 72 21.20 4.60 -5.47
CA ASN A 72 20.32 3.46 -5.65
C ASN A 72 20.15 2.71 -4.32
N GLU A 73 18.93 2.63 -3.84
CA GLU A 73 18.60 1.79 -2.69
C GLU A 73 18.14 0.42 -3.17
N THR A 74 18.78 -0.64 -2.69
CA THR A 74 18.36 -2.01 -3.00
C THR A 74 17.52 -2.55 -1.86
N VAL A 75 16.26 -2.88 -2.16
CA VAL A 75 15.31 -3.49 -1.21
C VAL A 75 15.16 -4.96 -1.55
N ARG A 76 15.25 -5.82 -0.56
CA ARG A 76 15.03 -7.26 -0.71
C ARG A 76 13.59 -7.61 -0.36
N CYS A 77 12.94 -8.35 -1.26
CA CYS A 77 11.65 -8.95 -0.99
C CYS A 77 11.83 -10.15 -0.04
N ASN A 78 11.27 -10.06 1.16
CA ASN A 78 11.40 -11.06 2.21
C ASN A 78 10.08 -11.80 2.49
N PHE A 79 9.04 -11.53 1.73
CA PHE A 79 7.74 -12.17 1.86
C PHE A 79 7.47 -13.01 0.62
N ASP A 80 7.55 -14.34 0.78
CA ASP A 80 7.30 -15.31 -0.28
C ASP A 80 6.47 -16.46 0.31
N ARG A 81 5.19 -16.48 -0.01
CA ARG A 81 4.25 -17.50 0.44
C ARG A 81 3.34 -17.93 -0.69
N GLY A 82 3.11 -19.23 -0.78
CA GLY A 82 2.27 -19.81 -1.80
C GLY A 82 1.55 -21.06 -1.31
N ARG A 83 0.50 -21.44 -2.01
CA ARG A 83 -0.18 -22.71 -1.82
C ARG A 83 -0.55 -23.31 -3.17
N MET A 84 -0.34 -24.60 -3.30
CA MET A 84 -0.72 -25.35 -4.49
C MET A 84 -2.08 -26.03 -4.25
N PHE A 85 -2.98 -25.88 -5.19
CA PHE A 85 -4.25 -26.61 -5.27
C PHE A 85 -4.26 -27.46 -6.52
N ASN A 86 -4.63 -28.70 -6.37
CA ASN A 86 -4.85 -29.62 -7.50
C ASN A 86 -6.36 -29.84 -7.63
N VAL A 87 -6.90 -29.55 -8.81
CA VAL A 87 -8.28 -29.86 -9.18
C VAL A 87 -8.21 -30.95 -10.24
N ASP A 88 -8.92 -32.06 -10.03
CA ASP A 88 -8.99 -33.12 -11.02
C ASP A 88 -9.77 -32.61 -12.23
N VAL A 89 -9.32 -33.02 -13.42
CA VAL A 89 -9.95 -32.62 -14.69
C VAL A 89 -11.40 -33.15 -14.78
N MET A 90 -11.68 -34.31 -14.19
CA MET A 90 -13.03 -34.89 -14.17
C MET A 90 -13.96 -34.08 -13.27
N ASP A 91 -13.46 -33.68 -12.07
CA ASP A 91 -14.23 -32.83 -11.14
C ASP A 91 -14.52 -31.45 -11.74
N ASP A 92 -13.56 -30.88 -12.49
CA ASP A 92 -13.76 -29.61 -13.17
C ASP A 92 -14.77 -29.70 -14.31
N LEU A 93 -14.75 -30.80 -15.07
CA LEU A 93 -15.75 -31.08 -16.11
C LEU A 93 -17.16 -31.28 -15.53
N GLU A 94 -17.29 -32.02 -14.42
CA GLU A 94 -18.56 -32.23 -13.73
C GLU A 94 -19.11 -30.92 -13.14
N SER A 95 -18.25 -30.02 -12.72
CA SER A 95 -18.64 -28.69 -12.24
C SER A 95 -18.79 -27.63 -13.35
N ALA A 96 -18.73 -28.03 -14.62
CA ALA A 96 -18.79 -27.15 -15.79
C ALA A 96 -17.71 -26.03 -15.79
N GLY A 97 -16.50 -26.32 -15.31
CA GLY A 97 -15.38 -25.36 -15.25
C GLY A 97 -15.49 -24.31 -14.13
N ILE A 98 -16.51 -24.42 -13.27
CA ILE A 98 -16.72 -23.45 -12.18
C ILE A 98 -15.69 -23.64 -11.06
N ALA A 99 -15.30 -24.89 -10.78
CA ALA A 99 -14.39 -25.20 -9.68
C ALA A 99 -13.03 -24.49 -9.85
N PHE A 100 -12.42 -24.62 -11.03
CA PHE A 100 -11.14 -23.98 -11.30
C PHE A 100 -11.28 -22.46 -11.50
N GLY A 101 -12.30 -22.01 -12.25
CA GLY A 101 -12.48 -20.59 -12.55
C GLY A 101 -12.75 -19.72 -11.32
N ARG A 102 -13.47 -20.25 -10.34
CA ARG A 102 -13.75 -19.52 -9.08
C ARG A 102 -12.67 -19.68 -8.02
N LEU A 103 -11.96 -20.80 -7.99
CA LEU A 103 -11.00 -21.12 -6.94
C LEU A 103 -9.93 -20.04 -6.78
N SER A 104 -9.30 -19.63 -7.88
CA SER A 104 -8.21 -18.66 -7.86
C SER A 104 -8.67 -17.27 -7.42
N GLY A 105 -9.78 -16.78 -7.98
CA GLY A 105 -10.33 -15.47 -7.59
C GLY A 105 -10.78 -15.41 -6.13
N GLU A 106 -11.48 -16.47 -5.68
CA GLU A 106 -11.95 -16.56 -4.29
C GLU A 106 -10.78 -16.73 -3.30
N PHE A 107 -9.74 -17.47 -3.67
CA PHE A 107 -8.54 -17.61 -2.85
C PHE A 107 -7.80 -16.28 -2.71
N ILE A 108 -7.62 -15.53 -3.78
CA ILE A 108 -7.00 -14.20 -3.71
C ILE A 108 -7.82 -13.27 -2.82
N ARG A 109 -9.13 -13.18 -3.04
CA ARG A 109 -10.00 -12.28 -2.29
C ARG A 109 -10.06 -12.62 -0.79
N THR A 110 -10.11 -13.91 -0.43
CA THR A 110 -10.36 -14.33 0.96
C THR A 110 -9.12 -14.66 1.76
N LYS A 111 -8.01 -14.97 1.09
CA LYS A 111 -6.77 -15.42 1.77
C LYS A 111 -5.58 -14.55 1.44
N VAL A 112 -5.33 -14.25 0.17
CA VAL A 112 -4.11 -13.52 -0.23
C VAL A 112 -4.21 -12.05 0.14
N ALA A 113 -5.29 -11.37 -0.24
CA ALA A 113 -5.44 -9.93 0.02
C ALA A 113 -5.41 -9.60 1.53
N PRO A 114 -6.17 -10.28 2.42
CA PRO A 114 -6.10 -10.01 3.85
C PRO A 114 -4.72 -10.31 4.47
N GLU A 115 -4.03 -11.34 3.97
CA GLU A 115 -2.69 -11.68 4.46
C GLU A 115 -1.65 -10.63 4.07
N ILE A 116 -1.69 -10.14 2.83
CA ILE A 116 -0.82 -9.06 2.36
C ILE A 116 -1.11 -7.77 3.10
N ASP A 117 -2.38 -7.40 3.30
CA ASP A 117 -2.76 -6.22 4.06
C ASP A 117 -2.21 -6.28 5.50
N ALA A 118 -2.37 -7.42 6.18
CA ALA A 118 -1.84 -7.62 7.52
C ALA A 118 -0.31 -7.52 7.56
N PHE A 119 0.39 -8.11 6.58
CA PHE A 119 1.83 -8.02 6.46
C PHE A 119 2.30 -6.58 6.25
N ARG A 120 1.62 -5.83 5.36
CA ARG A 120 1.94 -4.41 5.10
C ARG A 120 1.78 -3.56 6.36
N PHE A 121 0.65 -3.67 7.06
CA PHE A 121 0.44 -2.93 8.31
C PHE A 121 1.48 -3.27 9.37
N ALA A 122 1.80 -4.56 9.55
CA ALA A 122 2.83 -4.98 10.49
C ALA A 122 4.22 -4.42 10.12
N THR A 123 4.55 -4.42 8.82
CA THR A 123 5.80 -3.87 8.31
C THR A 123 5.88 -2.37 8.52
N TYR A 124 4.83 -1.62 8.18
CA TYR A 124 4.80 -0.16 8.35
C TYR A 124 4.94 0.24 9.82
N CYS A 125 4.26 -0.47 10.73
CA CYS A 125 4.40 -0.21 12.16
C CYS A 125 5.80 -0.53 12.71
N GLY A 126 6.57 -1.38 12.02
CA GLY A 126 7.93 -1.78 12.42
C GLY A 126 9.05 -0.92 11.82
N ILE A 127 8.77 0.00 10.89
CA ILE A 127 9.80 0.82 10.25
C ILE A 127 10.32 1.87 11.24
N PRO A 128 11.64 1.93 11.48
CA PRO A 128 12.22 2.97 12.32
C PRO A 128 11.98 4.38 11.73
N GLY A 129 11.59 5.32 12.58
CA GLY A 129 11.33 6.71 12.16
C GLY A 129 9.87 7.01 11.80
N ILE A 130 9.00 6.01 11.71
CA ILE A 130 7.56 6.26 11.65
C ILE A 130 7.09 6.70 13.04
N GLY A 131 6.43 7.85 13.10
CA GLY A 131 5.83 8.36 14.32
C GLY A 131 4.77 7.40 14.87
N SER A 132 4.88 7.04 16.14
CA SER A 132 3.89 6.24 16.85
C SER A 132 3.42 6.99 18.09
N ASP A 133 2.12 6.93 18.36
CA ASP A 133 1.53 7.42 19.59
C ASP A 133 0.68 6.31 20.22
N SER A 134 0.65 6.27 21.53
CA SER A 134 -0.18 5.33 22.29
C SER A 134 -1.21 6.12 23.09
N GLY A 135 -2.46 5.72 23.00
CA GLY A 135 -3.54 6.41 23.67
C GLY A 135 -4.75 5.53 23.83
N ASP A 136 -5.66 5.95 24.71
CA ASP A 136 -6.95 5.29 24.89
C ASP A 136 -7.96 5.80 23.86
N LEU A 137 -8.32 4.95 22.90
CA LEU A 137 -9.25 5.23 21.82
C LEU A 137 -10.65 4.66 22.10
N THR A 138 -11.13 4.78 23.33
CA THR A 138 -12.44 4.26 23.76
C THR A 138 -13.61 5.17 23.42
N THR A 139 -13.35 6.42 23.07
CA THR A 139 -14.40 7.40 22.72
C THR A 139 -14.12 8.07 21.39
N GLY A 140 -15.18 8.44 20.66
CA GLY A 140 -15.04 9.16 19.39
C GLY A 140 -14.24 10.47 19.52
N ALA A 141 -14.40 11.20 20.64
CA ALA A 141 -13.65 12.43 20.91
C ALA A 141 -12.13 12.19 21.01
N ASN A 142 -11.72 11.08 21.64
CA ASN A 142 -10.31 10.70 21.74
C ASN A 142 -9.74 10.36 20.36
N ILE A 143 -10.52 9.67 19.52
CA ILE A 143 -10.14 9.33 18.16
C ILE A 143 -9.94 10.60 17.33
N ILE A 144 -10.89 11.54 17.34
CA ILE A 144 -10.75 12.82 16.63
C ILE A 144 -9.53 13.62 17.12
N THR A 145 -9.26 13.59 18.42
CA THR A 145 -8.08 14.26 18.98
C THR A 145 -6.79 13.60 18.49
N ALA A 146 -6.73 12.27 18.44
CA ALA A 146 -5.58 11.53 17.91
C ALA A 146 -5.35 11.83 16.41
N LEU A 147 -6.42 11.83 15.61
CA LEU A 147 -6.35 12.17 14.18
C LEU A 147 -5.82 13.59 13.95
N ARG A 148 -6.30 14.56 14.75
CA ARG A 148 -5.82 15.95 14.65
C ARG A 148 -4.34 16.07 15.01
N LYS A 149 -3.89 15.35 16.04
CA LYS A 149 -2.45 15.31 16.40
C LYS A 149 -1.60 14.69 15.30
N ALA A 150 -2.06 13.58 14.70
CA ALA A 150 -1.36 12.94 13.59
C ALA A 150 -1.28 13.86 12.36
N ALA A 151 -2.38 14.53 11.99
CA ALA A 151 -2.40 15.50 10.91
C ALA A 151 -1.42 16.66 11.20
N GLN A 152 -1.44 17.21 12.41
CA GLN A 152 -0.54 18.28 12.82
C GLN A 152 0.95 17.85 12.77
N ALA A 153 1.25 16.60 13.14
CA ALA A 153 2.61 16.07 13.06
C ALA A 153 3.09 15.99 11.60
N MET A 154 2.22 15.55 10.68
CA MET A 154 2.52 15.54 9.25
C MET A 154 2.68 16.95 8.67
N ASP A 155 1.84 17.89 9.09
CA ASP A 155 1.95 19.30 8.65
C ASP A 155 3.26 19.93 9.15
N ASN A 156 3.66 19.67 10.39
CA ASN A 156 4.94 20.14 10.94
C ASN A 156 6.16 19.50 10.23
N ALA A 157 5.99 18.32 9.68
CA ALA A 157 7.01 17.64 8.88
C ALA A 157 6.94 18.01 7.38
N GLU A 158 6.13 19.01 7.01
CA GLU A 158 5.96 19.50 5.63
C GLU A 158 5.51 18.42 4.64
N VAL A 159 4.81 17.38 5.12
CA VAL A 159 4.26 16.34 4.26
C VAL A 159 3.09 16.93 3.46
N PRO A 160 3.04 16.74 2.12
CA PRO A 160 1.94 17.22 1.30
C PRO A 160 0.58 16.77 1.82
N ALA A 161 -0.44 17.64 1.73
CA ALA A 161 -1.79 17.33 2.18
C ALA A 161 -2.50 16.29 1.28
N ASP A 162 -2.10 16.24 0.02
CA ASP A 162 -2.65 15.31 -0.96
C ASP A 162 -2.18 13.88 -0.68
N GLN A 163 -3.07 12.93 -0.99
CA GLN A 163 -2.79 11.49 -0.87
C GLN A 163 -2.48 11.02 0.57
N ARG A 164 -3.04 11.67 1.58
CA ARG A 164 -3.04 11.14 2.94
C ARG A 164 -4.21 10.20 3.13
N TYR A 165 -3.94 8.97 3.54
CA TYR A 165 -4.93 7.94 3.76
C TYR A 165 -5.05 7.61 5.25
N LEU A 166 -6.26 7.33 5.69
CA LEU A 166 -6.56 6.93 7.05
C LEU A 166 -7.17 5.52 7.05
N PHE A 167 -6.56 4.62 7.78
CA PHE A 167 -7.08 3.27 7.99
C PHE A 167 -7.60 3.15 9.43
N LEU A 168 -8.86 2.78 9.56
CA LEU A 168 -9.53 2.60 10.85
C LEU A 168 -10.12 1.20 10.93
N THR A 169 -10.17 0.65 12.14
CA THR A 169 -10.97 -0.54 12.39
C THR A 169 -12.47 -0.21 12.35
N PRO A 170 -13.36 -1.15 11.99
CA PRO A 170 -14.81 -0.91 11.99
C PRO A 170 -15.33 -0.44 13.35
N TYR A 171 -14.73 -0.92 14.44
CA TYR A 171 -15.10 -0.49 15.80
C TYR A 171 -14.81 1.00 16.04
N LEU A 172 -13.61 1.47 15.68
CA LEU A 172 -13.26 2.89 15.84
C LEU A 172 -14.10 3.80 14.93
N HIS A 173 -14.40 3.32 13.71
CA HIS A 173 -15.28 4.03 12.79
C HIS A 173 -16.70 4.18 13.38
N GLY A 174 -17.26 3.11 13.98
CA GLY A 174 -18.53 3.16 14.68
C GLY A 174 -18.56 4.18 15.82
N LEU A 175 -17.49 4.23 16.63
CA LEU A 175 -17.39 5.22 17.71
C LEU A 175 -17.38 6.69 17.22
N ILE A 176 -16.83 6.92 16.02
CA ILE A 176 -16.88 8.26 15.40
C ILE A 176 -18.29 8.57 14.90
N GLN A 177 -18.97 7.59 14.29
CA GLN A 177 -20.34 7.76 13.81
C GLN A 177 -21.34 7.98 14.95
N ASP A 178 -21.14 7.38 16.10
CA ASP A 178 -21.97 7.56 17.31
C ASP A 178 -21.75 8.93 17.99
N MET A 179 -20.74 9.69 17.55
CA MET A 179 -20.60 11.07 18.01
C MET A 179 -21.75 11.90 17.48
N ASP A 180 -22.56 12.43 18.40
CA ASP A 180 -23.60 13.41 18.11
C ASP A 180 -22.95 14.67 17.52
N THR A 181 -22.81 14.69 16.19
CA THR A 181 -22.34 15.87 15.49
C THR A 181 -23.47 16.87 15.46
N ARG A 182 -23.45 17.80 16.40
CA ARG A 182 -24.36 18.94 16.55
C ARG A 182 -24.55 19.82 15.30
N SER A 183 -24.41 19.26 14.12
CA SER A 183 -24.59 19.98 12.87
C SER A 183 -26.07 20.10 12.44
N GLU A 184 -26.98 19.37 13.07
CA GLU A 184 -28.42 19.38 12.72
C GLU A 184 -29.27 20.35 13.54
N GLU A 185 -28.79 20.89 14.66
CA GLU A 185 -29.53 21.80 15.51
C GLU A 185 -29.51 23.28 15.07
N ARG A 186 -29.06 23.62 13.89
CA ARG A 186 -29.08 24.99 13.34
C ARG A 186 -29.87 25.07 12.05
N ARG A 187 -31.10 24.56 12.08
CA ARG A 187 -32.12 24.93 11.09
C ARG A 187 -33.37 25.42 11.77
#